data_3125fb670fccda30ec7aa30ad71212ab
#
_entry.id   3125fb670fccda30ec7aa30ad71212ab
#
_cell.length_a   1.000
_cell.length_b   1.000
_cell.length_c   1.000
_cell.angle_alpha   90.00
_cell.angle_beta   90.00
_cell.angle_gamma   90.00
#
_symmetry.space_group_name_H-M   'P 1'
#
loop_
_entity.id
_entity.type
_entity.pdbx_description
1 polymer ?
#
loop_
_entity_poly.entity_id
_entity_poly.type
_entity_poly.pdbx_seq_one_letter_code
_entity_poly.pdbx_strand_id
1 'polypeptide(L)'
;MIITVTCNPSFDKTLEVPGFAPGRTLKARTLHRQPAGKGVNVSRCIAALGGRSVATGFLGQGEIPIYTSSFDQLQAVVDFVPVAGDTRQNVTIRDPERNAETHLREEGFSVAPADVAALERKLSELAAPGDVVIFSGSLPPGMQPADLARLVRLCAGAGCSVAVDSSGPALAEAVQPGVWLAKPNRDELEELVSRAVQSDDDVRRAAAELRETVEILLVTLGDDGAICFANDRAWKAAVKVDVVRNSVGTGDAFLAGFIVAHLEGQPPETCLRRAVACGAAATQELWAGQIDPAIVEKLLARVTLAEF
;
A
#
# COMPACT_ATOMS: atom_id res chain seq x y z
N MET A 1 1.55 -2.84 18.16
CA MET A 1 0.64 -1.87 17.43
C MET A 1 0.98 -1.88 15.95
N ILE A 2 0.06 -1.44 15.07
CA ILE A 2 0.36 -1.25 13.63
C ILE A 2 0.44 0.26 13.37
N ILE A 3 1.52 0.70 12.71
CA ILE A 3 1.72 2.10 12.30
C ILE A 3 1.85 2.12 10.79
N THR A 4 0.96 2.81 10.08
CA THR A 4 1.08 3.00 8.64
C THR A 4 1.60 4.38 8.32
N VAL A 5 2.66 4.47 7.54
CA VAL A 5 3.32 5.72 7.17
C VAL A 5 3.06 6.02 5.70
N THR A 6 2.35 7.12 5.43
CA THR A 6 2.04 7.62 4.09
C THR A 6 2.74 8.96 3.89
N CYS A 7 3.88 8.96 3.19
CA CYS A 7 4.63 10.20 2.98
C CYS A 7 3.97 11.14 1.98
N ASN A 8 3.19 10.62 1.01
CA ASN A 8 2.51 11.40 -0.01
C ASN A 8 1.04 10.97 -0.17
N PRO A 9 0.19 11.30 0.81
CA PRO A 9 -1.25 11.02 0.78
C PRO A 9 -1.95 11.72 -0.38
N SER A 10 -3.23 11.40 -0.61
CA SER A 10 -4.03 11.99 -1.68
C SER A 10 -5.49 12.09 -1.31
N PHE A 11 -6.23 12.93 -2.02
CA PHE A 11 -7.66 12.77 -2.18
C PHE A 11 -7.94 12.01 -3.48
N ASP A 12 -8.56 10.86 -3.39
CA ASP A 12 -9.02 10.16 -4.58
C ASP A 12 -10.40 10.68 -4.97
N LYS A 13 -10.53 11.15 -6.22
CA LYS A 13 -11.76 11.72 -6.77
C LYS A 13 -12.11 11.02 -8.07
N THR A 14 -13.33 10.49 -8.17
CA THR A 14 -13.84 9.89 -9.39
C THR A 14 -14.90 10.80 -10.02
N LEU A 15 -14.68 11.14 -11.28
CA LEU A 15 -15.58 11.93 -12.11
C LEU A 15 -16.15 11.06 -13.22
N GLU A 16 -17.45 11.17 -13.46
CA GLU A 16 -18.08 10.67 -14.68
C GLU A 16 -18.16 11.80 -15.69
N VAL A 17 -17.59 11.57 -16.88
CA VAL A 17 -17.51 12.56 -17.97
C VAL A 17 -17.83 11.85 -19.28
N PRO A 18 -19.11 11.80 -19.70
CA PRO A 18 -19.49 11.18 -20.98
C PRO A 18 -18.80 11.88 -22.17
N GLY A 19 -18.23 11.08 -23.06
CA GLY A 19 -17.54 11.56 -24.25
C GLY A 19 -16.26 12.34 -23.94
N PHE A 20 -15.53 11.98 -22.89
CA PHE A 20 -14.27 12.67 -22.49
C PHE A 20 -13.30 12.77 -23.66
N ALA A 21 -12.89 14.01 -23.97
CA ALA A 21 -11.91 14.29 -25.03
C ALA A 21 -11.09 15.54 -24.71
N PRO A 22 -9.80 15.55 -25.03
CA PRO A 22 -8.94 16.73 -24.89
C PRO A 22 -9.46 17.92 -25.70
N GLY A 23 -9.20 19.15 -25.21
CA GLY A 23 -9.52 20.39 -25.90
C GLY A 23 -11.01 20.79 -25.89
N ARG A 24 -11.85 20.13 -25.07
CA ARG A 24 -13.29 20.43 -24.96
C ARG A 24 -13.65 20.86 -23.55
N THR A 25 -14.67 21.71 -23.43
CA THR A 25 -15.34 21.98 -22.16
C THR A 25 -16.44 20.95 -21.95
N LEU A 26 -16.31 20.12 -20.94
CA LEU A 26 -17.20 19.03 -20.63
C LEU A 26 -17.85 19.18 -19.26
N LYS A 27 -19.08 18.69 -19.11
CA LYS A 27 -19.72 18.60 -17.79
C LYS A 27 -19.28 17.30 -17.11
N ALA A 28 -18.89 17.41 -15.84
CA ALA A 28 -18.50 16.29 -15.00
C ALA A 28 -19.46 16.11 -13.84
N ARG A 29 -19.74 14.87 -13.49
CA ARG A 29 -20.44 14.48 -12.27
C ARG A 29 -19.47 13.82 -11.30
N THR A 30 -19.32 14.36 -10.09
CA THR A 30 -18.53 13.69 -9.06
C THR A 30 -19.28 12.45 -8.58
N LEU A 31 -18.68 11.28 -8.74
CA LEU A 31 -19.19 10.02 -8.24
C LEU A 31 -18.70 9.76 -6.81
N HIS A 32 -17.46 10.10 -6.53
CA HIS A 32 -16.82 9.85 -5.24
C HIS A 32 -15.68 10.81 -4.96
N ARG A 33 -15.43 11.08 -3.68
CA ARG A 33 -14.23 11.76 -3.18
C ARG A 33 -13.94 11.27 -1.77
N GLN A 34 -12.71 10.84 -1.52
CA GLN A 34 -12.29 10.38 -0.20
C GLN A 34 -10.81 10.74 0.08
N PRO A 35 -10.44 10.96 1.36
CA PRO A 35 -9.06 10.90 1.80
C PRO A 35 -8.45 9.54 1.45
N ALA A 36 -7.24 9.52 0.91
CA ALA A 36 -6.58 8.32 0.41
C ALA A 36 -5.05 8.40 0.56
N GLY A 37 -4.38 7.42 0.01
CA GLY A 37 -2.95 7.18 0.09
C GLY A 37 -2.71 5.73 0.47
N LYS A 38 -1.64 5.11 -0.02
CA LYS A 38 -1.44 3.67 0.17
C LYS A 38 -1.52 3.25 1.65
N GLY A 39 -0.75 3.87 2.56
CA GLY A 39 -0.81 3.53 3.98
C GLY A 39 -2.16 3.87 4.65
N VAL A 40 -2.85 4.92 4.19
CA VAL A 40 -4.23 5.24 4.61
C VAL A 40 -5.18 4.12 4.21
N ASN A 41 -5.07 3.60 3.00
CA ASN A 41 -5.86 2.46 2.51
C ASN A 41 -5.54 1.19 3.30
N VAL A 42 -4.25 0.92 3.59
CA VAL A 42 -3.83 -0.20 4.45
C VAL A 42 -4.49 -0.11 5.81
N SER A 43 -4.47 1.08 6.47
CA SER A 43 -5.13 1.29 7.78
C SER A 43 -6.63 1.01 7.73
N ARG A 44 -7.32 1.42 6.67
CA ARG A 44 -8.76 1.14 6.49
C ARG A 44 -9.02 -0.36 6.33
N CYS A 45 -8.22 -1.03 5.50
CA CYS A 45 -8.34 -2.47 5.33
C CYS A 45 -8.04 -3.23 6.63
N ILE A 46 -7.03 -2.80 7.41
CA ILE A 46 -6.75 -3.36 8.74
C ILE A 46 -7.96 -3.20 9.67
N ALA A 47 -8.58 -2.01 9.69
CA ALA A 47 -9.77 -1.75 10.51
C ALA A 47 -10.97 -2.62 10.09
N ALA A 48 -11.19 -2.81 8.78
CA ALA A 48 -12.22 -3.69 8.25
C ALA A 48 -12.00 -5.17 8.66
N LEU A 49 -10.74 -5.58 8.83
CA LEU A 49 -10.35 -6.91 9.33
C LEU A 49 -10.37 -7.01 10.87
N GLY A 50 -10.84 -5.97 11.59
CA GLY A 50 -10.91 -5.94 13.05
C GLY A 50 -9.61 -5.54 13.75
N GLY A 51 -8.56 -5.18 13.01
CA GLY A 51 -7.29 -4.70 13.55
C GLY A 51 -7.33 -3.22 13.95
N ARG A 52 -6.29 -2.78 14.68
CA ARG A 52 -6.10 -1.39 15.11
C ARG A 52 -4.81 -0.84 14.53
N SER A 53 -4.84 0.43 14.12
CA SER A 53 -3.65 1.09 13.57
C SER A 53 -3.59 2.58 13.89
N VAL A 54 -2.38 3.14 13.75
CA VAL A 54 -2.13 4.58 13.69
C VAL A 54 -1.70 4.91 12.27
N ALA A 55 -2.45 5.77 11.58
CA ALA A 55 -2.09 6.30 10.27
C ALA A 55 -1.34 7.60 10.43
N THR A 56 -0.10 7.67 9.95
CA THR A 56 0.80 8.82 10.05
C THR A 56 1.53 9.09 8.73
N GLY A 57 2.40 10.08 8.72
CA GLY A 57 3.12 10.57 7.55
C GLY A 57 2.99 12.08 7.44
N PHE A 58 2.94 12.62 6.22
CA PHE A 58 2.69 14.05 6.00
C PHE A 58 1.25 14.28 5.53
N LEU A 59 0.68 15.44 5.89
CA LEU A 59 -0.63 15.86 5.42
C LEU A 59 -0.71 17.39 5.36
N GLY A 60 -1.33 17.92 4.31
CA GLY A 60 -1.61 19.34 4.23
C GLY A 60 -2.40 19.80 5.46
N GLN A 61 -1.96 20.86 6.10
CA GLN A 61 -2.50 21.30 7.40
C GLN A 61 -4.02 21.53 7.34
N GLY A 62 -4.53 22.04 6.21
CA GLY A 62 -5.96 22.31 6.01
C GLY A 62 -6.84 21.06 5.93
N GLU A 63 -6.25 19.91 5.61
CA GLU A 63 -7.00 18.66 5.37
C GLU A 63 -7.04 17.72 6.58
N ILE A 64 -6.28 17.99 7.64
CA ILE A 64 -6.25 17.14 8.85
C ILE A 64 -7.67 16.85 9.39
N PRO A 65 -8.58 17.83 9.53
CA PRO A 65 -9.93 17.55 10.03
C PRO A 65 -10.71 16.58 9.13
N ILE A 66 -10.53 16.66 7.81
CA ILE A 66 -11.23 15.79 6.84
C ILE A 66 -10.69 14.35 6.92
N TYR A 67 -9.37 14.20 7.05
CA TYR A 67 -8.77 12.88 7.25
C TYR A 67 -9.21 12.27 8.57
N THR A 68 -9.16 13.02 9.68
CA THR A 68 -9.58 12.57 11.00
C THR A 68 -11.04 12.11 10.97
N SER A 69 -11.97 12.93 10.46
CA SER A 69 -13.39 12.56 10.39
C SER A 69 -13.65 11.33 9.53
N SER A 70 -12.81 11.07 8.52
CA SER A 70 -12.94 9.88 7.68
C SER A 70 -12.59 8.57 8.38
N PHE A 71 -12.05 8.66 9.60
CA PHE A 71 -11.67 7.52 10.44
C PHE A 71 -12.50 7.42 11.72
N ASP A 72 -13.45 8.33 11.99
CA ASP A 72 -14.22 8.41 13.25
C ASP A 72 -14.92 7.10 13.64
N GLN A 73 -15.28 6.26 12.66
CA GLN A 73 -15.95 4.97 12.90
C GLN A 73 -15.00 3.76 12.75
N LEU A 74 -13.72 4.01 12.52
CA LEU A 74 -12.73 2.96 12.31
C LEU A 74 -11.89 2.77 13.58
N GLN A 75 -11.38 1.56 13.78
CA GLN A 75 -10.41 1.28 14.85
C GLN A 75 -9.00 1.76 14.45
N ALA A 76 -8.89 3.01 13.99
CA ALA A 76 -7.64 3.60 13.56
C ALA A 76 -7.56 5.08 13.99
N VAL A 77 -6.37 5.51 14.36
CA VAL A 77 -6.07 6.89 14.77
C VAL A 77 -5.35 7.59 13.61
N VAL A 78 -5.73 8.83 13.33
CA VAL A 78 -5.05 9.70 12.35
C VAL A 78 -4.12 10.65 13.11
N ASP A 79 -2.80 10.52 12.89
CA ASP A 79 -1.78 11.33 13.56
C ASP A 79 -0.65 11.71 12.59
N PHE A 80 -0.96 12.61 11.65
CA PHE A 80 -0.03 13.08 10.62
C PHE A 80 0.79 14.30 11.09
N VAL A 81 1.96 14.46 10.47
CA VAL A 81 2.74 15.70 10.55
C VAL A 81 2.12 16.73 9.60
N PRO A 82 1.64 17.88 10.10
CA PRO A 82 1.11 18.93 9.24
C PRO A 82 2.23 19.57 8.42
N VAL A 83 1.98 19.76 7.11
CA VAL A 83 2.89 20.44 6.19
C VAL A 83 2.19 21.59 5.47
N ALA A 84 2.97 22.53 4.97
CA ALA A 84 2.46 23.62 4.15
C ALA A 84 2.05 23.10 2.75
N GLY A 85 1.01 23.71 2.18
CA GLY A 85 0.44 23.31 0.88
C GLY A 85 -0.68 22.29 1.01
N ASP A 86 -1.28 21.99 -0.13
CA ASP A 86 -2.46 21.14 -0.22
C ASP A 86 -2.06 19.68 -0.50
N THR A 87 -2.81 18.76 0.08
CA THR A 87 -2.72 17.35 -0.26
C THR A 87 -3.20 17.13 -1.69
N ARG A 88 -2.41 16.41 -2.49
CA ARG A 88 -2.67 16.15 -3.91
C ARG A 88 -4.01 15.46 -4.14
N GLN A 89 -4.54 15.66 -5.35
CA GLN A 89 -5.72 14.93 -5.83
C GLN A 89 -5.30 13.90 -6.89
N ASN A 90 -5.80 12.70 -6.75
CA ASN A 90 -5.80 11.69 -7.81
C ASN A 90 -7.19 11.69 -8.43
N VAL A 91 -7.31 12.15 -9.66
CA VAL A 91 -8.59 12.22 -10.36
C VAL A 91 -8.71 11.07 -11.34
N THR A 92 -9.72 10.23 -11.17
CA THR A 92 -10.12 9.21 -12.15
C THR A 92 -11.31 9.76 -12.94
N ILE A 93 -11.16 9.88 -14.24
CA ILE A 93 -12.21 10.26 -15.19
C ILE A 93 -12.74 8.98 -15.83
N ARG A 94 -14.04 8.69 -15.59
CA ARG A 94 -14.75 7.58 -16.22
C ARG A 94 -15.57 8.11 -17.40
N ASP A 95 -15.32 7.59 -18.57
CA ASP A 95 -16.14 7.84 -19.77
C ASP A 95 -17.07 6.65 -19.99
N PRO A 96 -18.36 6.76 -19.64
CA PRO A 96 -19.31 5.67 -19.82
C PRO A 96 -19.64 5.37 -21.29
N GLU A 97 -19.45 6.33 -22.21
CA GLU A 97 -19.71 6.13 -23.64
C GLU A 97 -18.64 5.26 -24.30
N ARG A 98 -17.39 5.35 -23.81
CA ARG A 98 -16.24 4.58 -24.34
C ARG A 98 -15.84 3.41 -23.45
N ASN A 99 -16.48 3.27 -22.29
CA ASN A 99 -16.09 2.33 -21.24
C ASN A 99 -14.58 2.44 -20.92
N ALA A 100 -14.09 3.68 -20.73
CA ALA A 100 -12.68 3.99 -20.55
C ALA A 100 -12.46 4.80 -19.26
N GLU A 101 -11.28 4.66 -18.69
CA GLU A 101 -10.82 5.44 -17.54
C GLU A 101 -9.52 6.19 -17.87
N THR A 102 -9.42 7.41 -17.39
CA THR A 102 -8.21 8.25 -17.47
C THR A 102 -7.83 8.68 -16.08
N HIS A 103 -6.57 8.49 -15.70
CA HIS A 103 -6.07 8.83 -14.38
C HIS A 103 -5.15 10.06 -14.47
N LEU A 104 -5.49 11.09 -13.69
CA LEU A 104 -4.66 12.28 -13.48
C LEU A 104 -4.14 12.24 -12.05
N ARG A 105 -2.83 12.35 -11.88
CA ARG A 105 -2.17 12.32 -10.57
C ARG A 105 -1.38 13.60 -10.38
N GLU A 106 -1.73 14.34 -9.34
CA GLU A 106 -0.97 15.52 -8.93
C GLU A 106 0.28 15.12 -8.13
N GLU A 107 1.28 15.98 -8.11
CA GLU A 107 2.49 15.79 -7.31
C GLU A 107 2.23 16.02 -5.82
N GLY A 108 1.41 17.03 -5.48
CA GLY A 108 1.05 17.43 -4.13
C GLY A 108 1.99 18.47 -3.53
N PHE A 109 1.95 18.59 -2.21
CA PHE A 109 2.82 19.47 -1.44
C PHE A 109 4.29 19.06 -1.56
N SER A 110 5.18 20.03 -1.32
CA SER A 110 6.61 19.78 -1.15
C SER A 110 6.96 19.81 0.33
N VAL A 111 7.85 18.90 0.76
CA VAL A 111 8.35 18.87 2.14
C VAL A 111 9.76 19.45 2.24
N ALA A 112 10.01 20.16 3.32
CA ALA A 112 11.32 20.66 3.67
C ALA A 112 12.07 19.65 4.58
N PRO A 113 13.40 19.75 4.72
CA PRO A 113 14.14 18.92 5.66
C PRO A 113 13.64 18.99 7.11
N ALA A 114 13.04 20.11 7.52
CA ALA A 114 12.42 20.27 8.84
C ALA A 114 11.16 19.41 9.01
N ASP A 115 10.38 19.22 7.95
CA ASP A 115 9.18 18.36 7.96
C ASP A 115 9.60 16.90 8.08
N VAL A 116 10.63 16.49 7.33
CA VAL A 116 11.21 15.13 7.44
C VAL A 116 11.73 14.87 8.86
N ALA A 117 12.42 15.82 9.45
CA ALA A 117 12.88 15.72 10.84
C ALA A 117 11.70 15.68 11.84
N ALA A 118 10.58 16.33 11.55
CA ALA A 118 9.37 16.24 12.36
C ALA A 118 8.73 14.84 12.28
N LEU A 119 8.70 14.22 11.10
CA LEU A 119 8.24 12.84 10.94
C LEU A 119 9.18 11.85 11.65
N GLU A 120 10.47 12.06 11.58
CA GLU A 120 11.47 11.26 12.28
C GLU A 120 11.24 11.27 13.82
N ARG A 121 11.03 12.46 14.41
CA ARG A 121 10.68 12.60 15.85
C ARG A 121 9.37 11.88 16.17
N LYS A 122 8.32 12.10 15.36
CA LYS A 122 7.03 11.45 15.55
C LYS A 122 7.15 9.92 15.52
N LEU A 123 7.89 9.36 14.59
CA LEU A 123 8.10 7.92 14.53
C LEU A 123 8.93 7.41 15.73
N SER A 124 9.92 8.18 16.21
CA SER A 124 10.67 7.84 17.42
C SER A 124 9.80 7.83 18.69
N GLU A 125 8.73 8.63 18.71
CA GLU A 125 7.79 8.69 19.84
C GLU A 125 6.71 7.59 19.76
N LEU A 126 6.31 7.21 18.55
CA LEU A 126 5.22 6.25 18.31
C LEU A 126 5.71 4.80 18.31
N ALA A 127 6.88 4.54 17.70
CA ALA A 127 7.36 3.19 17.43
C ALA A 127 8.00 2.57 18.69
N ALA A 128 7.52 1.39 19.08
CA ALA A 128 8.02 0.62 20.19
C ALA A 128 8.44 -0.81 19.74
N PRO A 129 9.36 -1.48 20.47
CA PRO A 129 9.74 -2.84 20.15
C PRO A 129 8.54 -3.78 20.01
N GLY A 130 8.51 -4.55 18.93
CA GLY A 130 7.42 -5.47 18.59
C GLY A 130 6.26 -4.83 17.81
N ASP A 131 6.29 -3.53 17.54
CA ASP A 131 5.32 -2.90 16.64
C ASP A 131 5.63 -3.25 15.18
N VAL A 132 4.59 -3.16 14.32
CA VAL A 132 4.72 -3.25 12.87
C VAL A 132 4.60 -1.86 12.28
N VAL A 133 5.64 -1.41 11.58
CA VAL A 133 5.66 -0.12 10.87
C VAL A 133 5.64 -0.37 9.37
N ILE A 134 4.65 0.19 8.68
CA ILE A 134 4.41 -0.04 7.24
C ILE A 134 4.65 1.28 6.49
N PHE A 135 5.74 1.40 5.77
CA PHE A 135 5.97 2.50 4.85
C PHE A 135 5.33 2.17 3.50
N SER A 136 4.30 2.92 3.11
CA SER A 136 3.53 2.58 1.92
C SER A 136 3.21 3.82 1.06
N GLY A 137 3.57 3.75 -0.23
CA GLY A 137 3.34 4.78 -1.23
C GLY A 137 4.60 5.50 -1.72
N SER A 138 4.39 6.50 -2.58
CA SER A 138 5.45 7.34 -3.14
C SER A 138 5.92 8.41 -2.16
N LEU A 139 7.05 9.03 -2.48
CA LEU A 139 7.56 10.18 -1.74
C LEU A 139 6.99 11.48 -2.32
N PRO A 140 6.76 12.51 -1.49
CA PRO A 140 6.42 13.84 -1.97
C PRO A 140 7.65 14.56 -2.53
N PRO A 141 7.48 15.60 -3.36
CA PRO A 141 8.54 16.53 -3.71
C PRO A 141 9.30 17.02 -2.49
N GLY A 142 10.63 17.10 -2.59
CA GLY A 142 11.53 17.52 -1.51
C GLY A 142 12.02 16.39 -0.60
N MET A 143 11.35 15.25 -0.50
CA MET A 143 11.83 14.07 0.22
C MET A 143 12.68 13.19 -0.68
N GLN A 144 13.87 12.83 -0.23
CA GLN A 144 14.78 11.97 -0.98
C GLN A 144 14.60 10.48 -0.62
N PRO A 145 14.91 9.53 -1.52
CA PRO A 145 14.95 8.11 -1.21
C PRO A 145 15.75 7.77 0.05
N ALA A 146 16.89 8.42 0.24
CA ALA A 146 17.74 8.26 1.42
C ALA A 146 17.05 8.68 2.74
N ASP A 147 16.09 9.62 2.69
CA ASP A 147 15.29 10.00 3.85
C ASP A 147 14.36 8.85 4.26
N LEU A 148 13.70 8.20 3.29
CA LEU A 148 12.89 7.01 3.56
C LEU A 148 13.74 5.90 4.17
N ALA A 149 14.89 5.61 3.59
CA ALA A 149 15.82 4.61 4.09
C ALA A 149 16.28 4.90 5.53
N ARG A 150 16.46 6.17 5.89
CA ARG A 150 16.79 6.60 7.26
C ARG A 150 15.62 6.34 8.22
N LEU A 151 14.38 6.65 7.85
CA LEU A 151 13.19 6.37 8.67
C LEU A 151 12.95 4.87 8.85
N VAL A 152 13.18 4.07 7.81
CA VAL A 152 13.14 2.59 7.88
C VAL A 152 14.16 2.08 8.89
N ARG A 153 15.41 2.52 8.81
CA ARG A 153 16.47 2.14 9.78
C ARG A 153 16.13 2.57 11.22
N LEU A 154 15.57 3.76 11.38
CA LEU A 154 15.13 4.25 12.69
C LEU A 154 14.13 3.28 13.33
N CYS A 155 13.09 2.90 12.62
CA CYS A 155 12.05 2.00 13.14
C CYS A 155 12.59 0.58 13.36
N ALA A 156 13.40 0.05 12.45
CA ALA A 156 14.04 -1.25 12.60
C ALA A 156 14.98 -1.26 13.81
N GLY A 157 15.78 -0.20 13.99
CA GLY A 157 16.67 -0.03 15.16
C GLY A 157 15.92 0.12 16.49
N ALA A 158 14.66 0.56 16.45
CA ALA A 158 13.77 0.59 17.63
C ALA A 158 13.15 -0.79 17.94
N GLY A 159 13.47 -1.84 17.17
CA GLY A 159 12.95 -3.19 17.36
C GLY A 159 11.58 -3.43 16.76
N CYS A 160 11.18 -2.63 15.78
CA CYS A 160 9.95 -2.82 15.02
C CYS A 160 10.15 -3.77 13.83
N SER A 161 9.10 -4.52 13.48
CA SER A 161 9.01 -5.20 12.20
C SER A 161 8.63 -4.20 11.10
N VAL A 162 9.57 -3.87 10.20
CA VAL A 162 9.34 -2.83 9.19
C VAL A 162 8.95 -3.46 7.86
N ALA A 163 7.79 -3.06 7.34
CA ALA A 163 7.29 -3.43 6.01
C ALA A 163 7.41 -2.24 5.03
N VAL A 164 7.82 -2.51 3.79
CA VAL A 164 7.98 -1.51 2.74
C VAL A 164 7.16 -1.89 1.50
N ASP A 165 6.27 -0.98 1.08
CA ASP A 165 5.49 -1.03 -0.16
C ASP A 165 5.62 0.31 -0.91
N SER A 166 6.74 0.51 -1.56
CA SER A 166 7.06 1.70 -2.34
C SER A 166 7.43 1.32 -3.78
N SER A 167 7.97 2.26 -4.56
CA SER A 167 8.35 2.01 -5.95
C SER A 167 9.61 2.78 -6.33
N GLY A 168 10.26 2.37 -7.42
CA GLY A 168 11.41 3.04 -7.99
C GLY A 168 12.58 3.22 -7.02
N PRO A 169 13.30 4.35 -7.10
CA PRO A 169 14.46 4.61 -6.24
C PRO A 169 14.14 4.60 -4.74
N ALA A 170 12.89 4.96 -4.36
CA ALA A 170 12.47 4.94 -2.95
C ALA A 170 12.41 3.51 -2.40
N LEU A 171 11.91 2.55 -3.20
CA LEU A 171 11.90 1.14 -2.82
C LEU A 171 13.34 0.59 -2.77
N ALA A 172 14.15 0.87 -3.78
CA ALA A 172 15.54 0.40 -3.86
C ALA A 172 16.40 0.84 -2.66
N GLU A 173 16.27 2.11 -2.24
CA GLU A 173 16.99 2.64 -1.09
C GLU A 173 16.43 2.14 0.25
N ALA A 174 15.11 1.89 0.32
CA ALA A 174 14.46 1.44 1.55
C ALA A 174 14.68 -0.05 1.83
N VAL A 175 14.80 -0.89 0.80
CA VAL A 175 15.07 -2.33 0.93
C VAL A 175 16.54 -2.54 1.28
N GLN A 176 16.82 -2.71 2.58
CA GLN A 176 18.15 -2.83 3.16
C GLN A 176 18.12 -3.82 4.33
N PRO A 177 19.29 -4.32 4.81
CA PRO A 177 19.36 -5.24 5.94
C PRO A 177 18.58 -4.71 7.16
N GLY A 178 17.72 -5.58 7.72
CA GLY A 178 16.83 -5.25 8.84
C GLY A 178 15.39 -4.89 8.42
N VAL A 179 15.07 -4.87 7.11
CA VAL A 179 13.69 -4.84 6.63
C VAL A 179 13.06 -6.21 6.85
N TRP A 180 11.95 -6.24 7.57
CA TRP A 180 11.21 -7.48 7.81
C TRP A 180 10.46 -7.94 6.57
N LEU A 181 9.75 -7.02 5.87
CA LEU A 181 8.92 -7.35 4.72
C LEU A 181 9.05 -6.32 3.60
N ALA A 182 9.22 -6.78 2.35
CA ALA A 182 9.07 -5.96 1.16
C ALA A 182 7.99 -6.56 0.24
N LYS A 183 7.19 -5.67 -0.39
CA LYS A 183 6.10 -6.09 -1.27
C LYS A 183 6.20 -5.43 -2.66
N PRO A 184 7.13 -5.80 -3.52
CA PRO A 184 7.12 -5.38 -4.91
C PRO A 184 6.03 -6.11 -5.71
N ASN A 185 5.52 -5.46 -6.78
CA ASN A 185 4.94 -6.16 -7.90
C ASN A 185 6.05 -6.64 -8.85
N ARG A 186 5.70 -7.31 -9.96
CA ARG A 186 6.68 -7.85 -10.91
C ARG A 186 7.57 -6.75 -11.51
N ASP A 187 7.00 -5.61 -11.89
CA ASP A 187 7.73 -4.50 -12.50
C ASP A 187 8.67 -3.82 -11.48
N GLU A 188 8.19 -3.62 -10.26
CA GLU A 188 8.99 -3.09 -9.15
C GLU A 188 10.13 -4.04 -8.76
N LEU A 189 9.90 -5.37 -8.84
CA LEU A 189 10.95 -6.36 -8.62
C LEU A 189 12.01 -6.31 -9.75
N GLU A 190 11.56 -6.15 -11.00
CA GLU A 190 12.45 -5.96 -12.16
C GLU A 190 13.36 -4.73 -11.98
N GLU A 191 12.78 -3.61 -11.53
CA GLU A 191 13.55 -2.39 -11.20
C GLU A 191 14.55 -2.63 -10.06
N LEU A 192 14.15 -3.32 -8.98
CA LEU A 192 15.00 -3.63 -7.83
C LEU A 192 16.26 -4.43 -8.22
N VAL A 193 16.09 -5.42 -9.09
CA VAL A 193 17.21 -6.29 -9.50
C VAL A 193 17.86 -5.82 -10.81
N SER A 194 17.40 -4.72 -11.39
CA SER A 194 17.90 -4.11 -12.62
C SER A 194 18.01 -5.09 -13.81
N ARG A 195 17.05 -6.01 -13.91
CA ARG A 195 16.94 -6.97 -15.01
C ARG A 195 15.52 -7.47 -15.20
N ALA A 196 15.19 -7.98 -16.41
CA ALA A 196 13.88 -8.51 -16.73
C ALA A 196 13.46 -9.68 -15.82
N VAL A 197 12.18 -9.65 -15.37
CA VAL A 197 11.54 -10.65 -14.52
C VAL A 197 10.26 -11.10 -15.20
N GLN A 198 10.37 -12.02 -16.18
CA GLN A 198 9.26 -12.42 -17.03
C GLN A 198 8.67 -13.80 -16.67
N SER A 199 9.46 -14.65 -16.03
CA SER A 199 9.09 -16.02 -15.64
C SER A 199 9.13 -16.23 -14.12
N ASP A 200 8.51 -17.31 -13.67
CA ASP A 200 8.59 -17.74 -12.28
C ASP A 200 10.04 -18.03 -11.85
N ASP A 201 10.90 -18.52 -12.77
CA ASP A 201 12.33 -18.72 -12.50
C ASP A 201 13.10 -17.41 -12.36
N ASP A 202 12.69 -16.36 -13.07
CA ASP A 202 13.26 -15.01 -12.88
C ASP A 202 12.87 -14.45 -11.50
N VAL A 203 11.63 -14.68 -11.05
CA VAL A 203 11.19 -14.28 -9.72
C VAL A 203 12.00 -15.00 -8.64
N ARG A 204 12.25 -16.32 -8.78
CA ARG A 204 13.10 -17.07 -7.83
C ARG A 204 14.52 -16.52 -7.78
N ARG A 205 15.12 -16.22 -8.93
CA ARG A 205 16.47 -15.62 -8.99
C ARG A 205 16.52 -14.25 -8.33
N ALA A 206 15.53 -13.39 -8.59
CA ALA A 206 15.44 -12.09 -7.98
C ALA A 206 15.26 -12.17 -6.46
N ALA A 207 14.39 -13.07 -5.99
CA ALA A 207 14.19 -13.30 -4.57
C ALA A 207 15.47 -13.81 -3.86
N ALA A 208 16.24 -14.66 -4.51
CA ALA A 208 17.51 -15.15 -3.96
C ALA A 208 18.54 -14.05 -3.74
N GLU A 209 18.54 -13.00 -4.58
CA GLU A 209 19.43 -11.83 -4.41
C GLU A 209 19.00 -10.93 -3.24
N LEU A 210 17.70 -10.86 -2.94
CA LEU A 210 17.16 -10.02 -1.89
C LEU A 210 17.09 -10.72 -0.52
N ARG A 211 17.42 -12.01 -0.46
CA ARG A 211 17.26 -12.84 0.74
C ARG A 211 18.06 -12.36 1.96
N GLU A 212 19.26 -11.80 1.76
CA GLU A 212 20.07 -11.27 2.85
C GLU A 212 19.60 -9.89 3.34
N THR A 213 18.70 -9.27 2.58
CA THR A 213 18.22 -7.92 2.80
C THR A 213 16.85 -7.89 3.45
N VAL A 214 15.98 -8.86 3.12
CA VAL A 214 14.56 -8.89 3.51
C VAL A 214 14.20 -10.28 4.01
N GLU A 215 13.55 -10.36 5.19
CA GLU A 215 13.12 -11.64 5.76
C GLU A 215 11.93 -12.25 5.00
N ILE A 216 10.96 -11.41 4.60
CA ILE A 216 9.76 -11.81 3.85
C ILE A 216 9.66 -10.98 2.58
N LEU A 217 9.73 -11.64 1.42
CA LEU A 217 9.48 -11.00 0.14
C LEU A 217 8.12 -11.45 -0.40
N LEU A 218 7.21 -10.50 -0.62
CA LEU A 218 5.91 -10.72 -1.23
C LEU A 218 5.90 -10.17 -2.65
N VAL A 219 5.83 -11.02 -3.65
CA VAL A 219 5.78 -10.60 -5.06
C VAL A 219 4.36 -10.73 -5.57
N THR A 220 3.70 -9.59 -5.89
CA THR A 220 2.36 -9.60 -6.47
C THR A 220 2.45 -9.72 -8.00
N LEU A 221 1.57 -10.57 -8.59
CA LEU A 221 1.59 -10.96 -10.00
C LEU A 221 0.29 -10.60 -10.72
N GLY A 222 -0.48 -9.63 -10.20
CA GLY A 222 -1.79 -9.29 -10.74
C GLY A 222 -2.77 -10.46 -10.68
N ASP A 223 -3.34 -10.82 -11.83
CA ASP A 223 -4.32 -11.91 -11.93
C ASP A 223 -3.73 -13.30 -11.64
N ASP A 224 -2.40 -13.45 -11.73
CA ASP A 224 -1.68 -14.68 -11.40
C ASP A 224 -1.47 -14.88 -9.88
N GLY A 225 -2.00 -13.99 -9.06
CA GLY A 225 -1.94 -14.04 -7.61
C GLY A 225 -0.67 -13.45 -7.02
N ALA A 226 0.00 -14.16 -6.11
CA ALA A 226 1.23 -13.68 -5.46
C ALA A 226 2.11 -14.82 -4.98
N ILE A 227 3.40 -14.51 -4.78
CA ILE A 227 4.41 -15.42 -4.23
C ILE A 227 4.92 -14.82 -2.92
N CYS A 228 5.09 -15.67 -1.91
CA CYS A 228 5.75 -15.35 -0.65
C CYS A 228 7.02 -16.15 -0.51
N PHE A 229 8.14 -15.49 -0.27
CA PHE A 229 9.41 -16.08 0.11
C PHE A 229 9.67 -15.78 1.58
N ALA A 230 9.80 -16.80 2.42
CA ALA A 230 10.08 -16.68 3.86
C ALA A 230 10.69 -18.00 4.38
N ASN A 231 11.61 -17.93 5.35
CA ASN A 231 12.17 -19.08 6.04
C ASN A 231 12.73 -20.15 5.09
N ASP A 232 13.45 -19.75 4.06
CA ASP A 232 14.03 -20.63 3.03
C ASP A 232 13.02 -21.43 2.20
N ARG A 233 11.73 -21.05 2.28
CA ARG A 233 10.63 -21.65 1.53
C ARG A 233 9.92 -20.59 0.70
N ALA A 234 9.19 -21.06 -0.29
CA ALA A 234 8.36 -20.19 -1.11
C ALA A 234 7.00 -20.83 -1.39
N TRP A 235 5.97 -20.00 -1.45
CA TRP A 235 4.60 -20.41 -1.77
C TRP A 235 4.00 -19.46 -2.80
N LYS A 236 3.25 -20.02 -3.72
CA LYS A 236 2.41 -19.27 -4.66
C LYS A 236 0.95 -19.49 -4.32
N ALA A 237 0.19 -18.39 -4.23
CA ALA A 237 -1.24 -18.43 -3.99
C ALA A 237 -1.98 -17.58 -5.02
N ALA A 238 -3.16 -18.06 -5.43
CA ALA A 238 -4.02 -17.35 -6.37
C ALA A 238 -5.49 -17.65 -6.11
N VAL A 239 -6.36 -16.73 -6.53
CA VAL A 239 -7.81 -16.91 -6.53
C VAL A 239 -8.42 -16.25 -7.76
N LYS A 240 -9.36 -16.92 -8.42
CA LYS A 240 -10.12 -16.32 -9.53
C LYS A 240 -11.25 -15.48 -9.01
N VAL A 241 -11.40 -14.29 -9.57
CA VAL A 241 -12.47 -13.34 -9.28
C VAL A 241 -13.38 -13.24 -10.50
N ASP A 242 -14.67 -13.37 -10.27
CA ASP A 242 -15.67 -13.38 -11.37
C ASP A 242 -16.01 -11.94 -11.85
N VAL A 243 -15.86 -10.94 -10.97
CA VAL A 243 -16.18 -9.54 -11.26
C VAL A 243 -15.09 -8.64 -10.69
N VAL A 244 -14.45 -7.86 -11.55
CA VAL A 244 -13.50 -6.79 -11.18
C VAL A 244 -14.18 -5.46 -11.43
N ARG A 245 -14.34 -4.65 -10.39
CA ARG A 245 -14.92 -3.30 -10.45
C ARG A 245 -13.86 -2.21 -10.39
N ASN A 246 -12.79 -2.48 -9.66
CA ASN A 246 -11.69 -1.54 -9.46
C ASN A 246 -10.40 -2.32 -9.15
N SER A 247 -9.27 -1.89 -9.68
CA SER A 247 -7.95 -2.47 -9.40
C SER A 247 -7.11 -1.61 -8.43
N VAL A 248 -7.55 -0.40 -8.12
CA VAL A 248 -6.81 0.53 -7.25
C VAL A 248 -6.95 0.09 -5.79
N GLY A 249 -5.83 0.02 -5.06
CA GLY A 249 -5.80 -0.34 -3.65
C GLY A 249 -5.83 -1.84 -3.35
N THR A 250 -5.79 -2.70 -4.39
CA THR A 250 -5.74 -4.16 -4.21
C THR A 250 -4.46 -4.62 -3.50
N GLY A 251 -3.32 -3.99 -3.83
CA GLY A 251 -2.04 -4.22 -3.14
C GLY A 251 -2.05 -3.74 -1.69
N ASP A 252 -2.80 -2.68 -1.37
CA ASP A 252 -2.95 -2.16 -0.02
C ASP A 252 -3.77 -3.15 0.84
N ALA A 253 -4.87 -3.68 0.29
CA ALA A 253 -5.70 -4.70 0.93
C ALA A 253 -4.95 -6.04 1.09
N PHE A 254 -4.17 -6.44 0.09
CA PHE A 254 -3.30 -7.61 0.15
C PHE A 254 -2.32 -7.48 1.33
N LEU A 255 -1.61 -6.35 1.43
CA LEU A 255 -0.65 -6.12 2.51
C LEU A 255 -1.34 -6.12 3.87
N ALA A 256 -2.49 -5.46 4.01
CA ALA A 256 -3.28 -5.46 5.24
C ALA A 256 -3.67 -6.88 5.67
N GLY A 257 -4.14 -7.71 4.74
CA GLY A 257 -4.49 -9.11 5.01
C GLY A 257 -3.30 -9.95 5.48
N PHE A 258 -2.13 -9.76 4.88
CA PHE A 258 -0.89 -10.44 5.32
C PHE A 258 -0.50 -10.04 6.74
N ILE A 259 -0.45 -8.72 7.02
CA ILE A 259 -0.04 -8.17 8.33
C ILE A 259 -0.99 -8.64 9.44
N VAL A 260 -2.30 -8.58 9.21
CA VAL A 260 -3.29 -9.01 10.23
C VAL A 260 -3.14 -10.49 10.54
N ALA A 261 -3.02 -11.35 9.52
CA ALA A 261 -2.81 -12.79 9.72
C ALA A 261 -1.48 -13.09 10.45
N HIS A 262 -0.41 -12.38 10.12
CA HIS A 262 0.88 -12.52 10.80
C HIS A 262 0.79 -12.18 12.28
N LEU A 263 0.11 -11.08 12.63
CA LEU A 263 -0.10 -10.68 14.03
C LEU A 263 -1.03 -11.62 14.80
N GLU A 264 -1.86 -12.39 14.10
CA GLU A 264 -2.63 -13.51 14.68
C GLU A 264 -1.78 -14.78 14.87
N GLY A 265 -0.48 -14.73 14.58
CA GLY A 265 0.46 -15.85 14.73
C GLY A 265 0.36 -16.91 13.63
N GLN A 266 -0.24 -16.56 12.49
CA GLN A 266 -0.36 -17.51 11.36
C GLN A 266 0.98 -17.68 10.63
N PRO A 267 1.28 -18.88 10.10
CA PRO A 267 2.49 -19.13 9.32
C PRO A 267 2.41 -18.41 7.95
N PRO A 268 3.57 -18.14 7.30
CA PRO A 268 3.65 -17.33 6.08
C PRO A 268 2.72 -17.78 4.95
N GLU A 269 2.54 -19.07 4.74
CA GLU A 269 1.65 -19.62 3.73
C GLU A 269 0.16 -19.32 4.00
N THR A 270 -0.24 -19.29 5.27
CA THR A 270 -1.60 -18.91 5.67
C THR A 270 -1.78 -17.40 5.55
N CYS A 271 -0.76 -16.60 5.92
CA CYS A 271 -0.76 -15.15 5.71
C CYS A 271 -0.90 -14.82 4.22
N LEU A 272 -0.18 -15.52 3.33
CA LEU A 272 -0.28 -15.33 1.88
C LEU A 272 -1.70 -15.63 1.36
N ARG A 273 -2.32 -16.72 1.81
CA ARG A 273 -3.71 -17.05 1.42
C ARG A 273 -4.68 -15.92 1.79
N ARG A 274 -4.59 -15.42 3.03
CA ARG A 274 -5.43 -14.30 3.48
C ARG A 274 -5.15 -13.02 2.71
N ALA A 275 -3.88 -12.72 2.44
CA ALA A 275 -3.47 -11.58 1.63
C ALA A 275 -4.10 -11.61 0.22
N VAL A 276 -3.99 -12.75 -0.47
CA VAL A 276 -4.58 -12.96 -1.80
C VAL A 276 -6.10 -12.80 -1.76
N ALA A 277 -6.78 -13.35 -0.74
CA ALA A 277 -8.22 -13.19 -0.58
C ALA A 277 -8.62 -11.72 -0.35
N CYS A 278 -7.85 -10.96 0.46
CA CYS A 278 -8.11 -9.54 0.72
C CYS A 278 -7.87 -8.69 -0.55
N GLY A 279 -6.77 -8.90 -1.27
CA GLY A 279 -6.51 -8.22 -2.55
C GLY A 279 -7.62 -8.49 -3.56
N ALA A 280 -8.04 -9.75 -3.69
CA ALA A 280 -9.13 -10.14 -4.57
C ALA A 280 -10.50 -9.58 -4.13
N ALA A 281 -10.79 -9.49 -2.83
CA ALA A 281 -12.01 -8.86 -2.31
C ALA A 281 -12.04 -7.36 -2.65
N ALA A 282 -10.91 -6.67 -2.54
CA ALA A 282 -10.81 -5.26 -2.87
C ALA A 282 -11.13 -4.97 -4.35
N THR A 283 -10.88 -5.93 -5.27
CA THR A 283 -11.28 -5.75 -6.68
C THR A 283 -12.79 -5.66 -6.89
N GLN A 284 -13.60 -6.17 -5.95
CA GLN A 284 -15.07 -6.16 -6.02
C GLN A 284 -15.67 -4.89 -5.42
N GLU A 285 -14.85 -4.08 -4.74
CA GLU A 285 -15.26 -2.79 -4.20
C GLU A 285 -15.16 -1.68 -5.27
N LEU A 286 -15.91 -0.61 -5.06
CA LEU A 286 -15.88 0.53 -5.97
C LEU A 286 -14.70 1.47 -5.70
N TRP A 287 -14.20 1.49 -4.45
CA TRP A 287 -13.24 2.48 -3.99
C TRP A 287 -12.06 1.83 -3.27
N ALA A 288 -10.88 2.41 -3.43
CA ALA A 288 -9.68 1.95 -2.76
C ALA A 288 -9.80 2.02 -1.22
N GLY A 289 -9.10 1.12 -0.53
CA GLY A 289 -9.12 1.05 0.94
C GLY A 289 -10.40 0.46 1.53
N GLN A 290 -11.24 -0.18 0.71
CA GLN A 290 -12.44 -0.89 1.13
C GLN A 290 -12.30 -2.38 0.87
N ILE A 291 -12.74 -3.19 1.82
CA ILE A 291 -12.92 -4.63 1.68
C ILE A 291 -14.13 -5.06 2.50
N ASP A 292 -14.90 -6.01 1.99
CA ASP A 292 -15.96 -6.69 2.74
C ASP A 292 -15.39 -7.98 3.35
N PRO A 293 -15.34 -8.10 4.69
CA PRO A 293 -14.85 -9.31 5.36
C PRO A 293 -15.60 -10.58 4.94
N ALA A 294 -16.91 -10.48 4.64
CA ALA A 294 -17.69 -11.62 4.18
C ALA A 294 -17.28 -12.10 2.78
N ILE A 295 -16.84 -11.17 1.91
CA ILE A 295 -16.27 -11.49 0.60
C ILE A 295 -14.88 -12.10 0.79
N VAL A 296 -14.07 -11.55 1.70
CA VAL A 296 -12.73 -12.10 2.02
C VAL A 296 -12.85 -13.57 2.43
N GLU A 297 -13.75 -13.93 3.36
CA GLU A 297 -13.93 -15.32 3.81
C GLU A 297 -14.38 -16.24 2.67
N LYS A 298 -15.30 -15.80 1.81
CA LYS A 298 -15.72 -16.57 0.63
C LYS A 298 -14.57 -16.84 -0.35
N LEU A 299 -13.74 -15.84 -0.58
CA LEU A 299 -12.58 -15.95 -1.47
C LEU A 299 -11.47 -16.79 -0.83
N LEU A 300 -11.23 -16.64 0.48
CA LEU A 300 -10.23 -17.41 1.22
C LEU A 300 -10.44 -18.92 1.08
N ALA A 301 -11.70 -19.37 1.08
CA ALA A 301 -12.06 -20.77 0.86
C ALA A 301 -11.73 -21.26 -0.56
N ARG A 302 -11.56 -20.35 -1.53
CA ARG A 302 -11.26 -20.63 -2.94
C ARG A 302 -9.80 -20.41 -3.30
N VAL A 303 -9.01 -19.81 -2.41
CA VAL A 303 -7.57 -19.58 -2.67
C VAL A 303 -6.86 -20.91 -2.82
N THR A 304 -6.21 -21.11 -3.97
CA THR A 304 -5.27 -22.18 -4.19
C THR A 304 -3.90 -21.79 -3.63
N LEU A 305 -3.20 -22.74 -3.03
CA LEU A 305 -1.85 -22.59 -2.51
C LEU A 305 -1.00 -23.76 -2.96
N ALA A 306 0.19 -23.48 -3.43
CA ALA A 306 1.19 -24.50 -3.78
C ALA A 306 2.57 -24.05 -3.28
N GLU A 307 3.44 -25.01 -2.97
CA GLU A 307 4.87 -24.73 -2.78
C GLU A 307 5.47 -24.28 -4.11
N PHE A 308 6.31 -23.25 -4.06
CA PHE A 308 6.82 -22.57 -5.24
C PHE A 308 8.30 -22.82 -5.42
#